data_31db88d221725a6e9834111f6a243ee0
#
_entry.id   31db88d221725a6e9834111f6a243ee0
#
_cell.length_a   1.000
_cell.length_b   1.000
_cell.length_c   1.000
_cell.angle_alpha   90.00
_cell.angle_beta   90.00
_cell.angle_gamma   90.00
#
_symmetry.space_group_name_H-M   'P 1'
#
loop_
_entity.id
_entity.type
_entity.pdbx_description
1 polymer ?
#
loop_
_entity_poly.entity_id
_entity_poly.type
_entity_poly.pdbx_seq_one_letter_code
_entity_poly.pdbx_strand_id
1 'polypeptide(L)'
;IRDRVITTVDIGNVWKNLDSTKPVAFTAEVNPNNSACSGKVEIVEEAWEKSTYGESTPITDVIKSTDTPRNPIAGGEYWYSIVLRAKEGYVFSDNVTFICEGKTYTAQTANTSVSDNGKTFTAWEFLLPVIASDGADDTVIKDVEVISATLSYDAGDTPVSYTHLRAHE
;
A
#
# COMPACT_ATOMS: atom_id res chain seq x y z
N ILE A 1 35.34 6.52 -12.85
CA ILE A 1 34.07 7.19 -13.29
C ILE A 1 33.24 7.38 -12.04
N ARG A 2 32.78 8.60 -11.80
CA ARG A 2 31.95 8.89 -10.62
C ARG A 2 30.49 8.55 -10.94
N ASP A 3 29.83 7.77 -10.07
CA ASP A 3 28.42 7.45 -10.23
C ASP A 3 27.54 8.71 -10.22
N ARG A 4 26.50 8.70 -11.03
CA ARG A 4 25.49 9.79 -11.07
C ARG A 4 24.44 9.54 -10.00
N VAL A 5 24.03 10.58 -9.29
CA VAL A 5 23.15 10.49 -8.15
C VAL A 5 21.68 10.56 -8.60
N ILE A 6 20.86 9.61 -8.13
CA ILE A 6 19.41 9.58 -8.29
C ILE A 6 18.82 10.25 -7.04
N THR A 7 18.13 11.35 -7.23
CA THR A 7 17.48 12.10 -6.15
C THR A 7 15.98 11.92 -6.09
N THR A 8 15.39 11.34 -7.14
CA THR A 8 13.94 11.13 -7.24
C THR A 8 13.67 9.74 -7.80
N VAL A 9 12.73 9.05 -7.19
CA VAL A 9 12.15 7.79 -7.66
C VAL A 9 10.65 7.99 -7.82
N ASP A 10 10.10 7.50 -8.91
CA ASP A 10 8.68 7.62 -9.25
C ASP A 10 8.17 6.28 -9.77
N ILE A 11 7.23 5.70 -9.03
CA ILE A 11 6.66 4.37 -9.26
C ILE A 11 5.17 4.51 -9.51
N GLY A 12 4.69 3.81 -10.49
CA GLY A 12 3.27 3.73 -10.81
C GLY A 12 2.80 2.30 -11.05
N ASN A 13 1.52 2.16 -11.35
CA ASN A 13 0.88 0.90 -11.74
C ASN A 13 0.95 -0.21 -10.67
N VAL A 14 0.91 0.16 -9.39
CA VAL A 14 0.86 -0.80 -8.28
C VAL A 14 -0.48 -1.54 -8.28
N TRP A 15 -0.43 -2.87 -8.33
CA TRP A 15 -1.62 -3.70 -8.26
C TRP A 15 -2.19 -3.72 -6.83
N LYS A 16 -3.40 -3.20 -6.63
CA LYS A 16 -4.05 -3.07 -5.31
C LYS A 16 -5.29 -3.96 -5.14
N ASN A 17 -5.67 -4.70 -6.18
CA ASN A 17 -6.84 -5.59 -6.09
C ASN A 17 -6.42 -6.97 -5.57
N LEU A 18 -6.30 -7.08 -4.25
CA LEU A 18 -5.98 -8.34 -3.59
C LEU A 18 -7.25 -9.19 -3.42
N ASP A 19 -7.21 -10.42 -3.92
CA ASP A 19 -8.32 -11.33 -3.99
C ASP A 19 -7.83 -12.74 -3.60
N SER A 20 -8.42 -13.30 -2.55
CA SER A 20 -8.00 -14.59 -1.99
C SER A 20 -8.22 -15.78 -2.92
N THR A 21 -8.97 -15.61 -4.00
CA THR A 21 -9.24 -16.69 -4.97
C THR A 21 -8.19 -16.80 -6.07
N LYS A 22 -7.28 -15.84 -6.19
CA LYS A 22 -6.25 -15.81 -7.23
C LYS A 22 -4.91 -15.27 -6.71
N PRO A 23 -3.80 -15.68 -7.33
CA PRO A 23 -2.48 -15.16 -6.97
C PRO A 23 -2.39 -13.64 -7.11
N VAL A 24 -1.61 -13.03 -6.22
CA VAL A 24 -1.27 -11.61 -6.30
C VAL A 24 -0.51 -11.34 -7.59
N ALA A 25 -0.92 -10.30 -8.31
CA ALA A 25 -0.16 -9.75 -9.42
C ALA A 25 0.78 -8.64 -8.93
N PHE A 26 1.94 -8.54 -9.56
CA PHE A 26 2.94 -7.51 -9.32
C PHE A 26 3.16 -6.77 -10.62
N THR A 27 2.73 -5.51 -10.67
CA THR A 27 2.66 -4.75 -11.93
C THR A 27 3.30 -3.37 -11.82
N ALA A 28 3.93 -3.06 -10.68
CA ALA A 28 4.57 -1.76 -10.51
C ALA A 28 5.65 -1.53 -11.56
N GLU A 29 5.79 -0.30 -11.98
CA GLU A 29 6.80 0.12 -12.95
C GLU A 29 7.41 1.47 -12.57
N VAL A 30 8.67 1.63 -12.92
CA VAL A 30 9.33 2.94 -12.85
C VAL A 30 8.70 3.84 -13.91
N ASN A 31 8.19 5.00 -13.51
CA ASN A 31 7.51 5.93 -14.42
C ASN A 31 8.41 6.27 -15.63
N PRO A 32 8.07 5.83 -16.84
CA PRO A 32 8.91 6.02 -18.01
C PRO A 32 9.03 7.49 -18.44
N ASN A 33 8.09 8.32 -18.01
CA ASN A 33 8.05 9.75 -18.34
C ASN A 33 8.85 10.61 -17.35
N ASN A 34 9.27 10.04 -16.21
CA ASN A 34 10.10 10.76 -15.25
C ASN A 34 11.59 10.54 -15.51
N SER A 35 12.23 11.47 -16.21
CA SER A 35 13.65 11.38 -16.58
C SER A 35 14.61 11.38 -15.38
N ALA A 36 14.13 11.72 -14.16
CA ALA A 36 14.95 11.63 -12.96
C ALA A 36 15.31 10.19 -12.59
N CYS A 37 14.42 9.21 -12.85
CA CYS A 37 14.61 7.80 -12.51
C CYS A 37 14.48 6.83 -13.71
N SER A 38 13.75 7.21 -14.75
CA SER A 38 13.55 6.38 -15.93
C SER A 38 14.87 5.95 -16.55
N GLY A 39 15.02 4.66 -16.83
CA GLY A 39 16.22 4.06 -17.39
C GLY A 39 17.40 3.92 -16.40
N LYS A 40 17.29 4.43 -15.17
CA LYS A 40 18.35 4.46 -14.14
C LYS A 40 18.10 3.50 -12.98
N VAL A 41 16.85 3.07 -12.82
CA VAL A 41 16.36 2.24 -11.72
C VAL A 41 15.69 1.00 -12.26
N GLU A 42 15.77 -0.09 -11.52
CA GLU A 42 15.01 -1.32 -11.74
C GLU A 42 14.27 -1.73 -10.46
N ILE A 43 13.11 -2.33 -10.59
CA ILE A 43 12.36 -2.94 -9.50
C ILE A 43 12.93 -4.34 -9.29
N VAL A 44 13.40 -4.64 -8.08
CA VAL A 44 13.99 -5.94 -7.72
C VAL A 44 12.94 -6.83 -7.05
N GLU A 45 12.13 -6.24 -6.18
CA GLU A 45 11.10 -6.96 -5.44
C GLU A 45 9.94 -6.03 -5.15
N GLU A 46 8.74 -6.54 -5.29
CA GLU A 46 7.51 -6.01 -4.71
C GLU A 46 7.01 -7.00 -3.65
N ALA A 47 6.42 -6.51 -2.57
CA ALA A 47 5.84 -7.36 -1.54
C ALA A 47 4.55 -6.77 -0.98
N TRP A 48 3.64 -7.66 -0.60
CA TRP A 48 2.49 -7.38 0.24
C TRP A 48 2.66 -8.12 1.57
N GLU A 49 2.64 -7.38 2.66
CA GLU A 49 2.94 -7.87 4.01
C GLU A 49 1.69 -7.73 4.88
N LYS A 50 1.17 -8.87 5.36
CA LYS A 50 0.04 -8.88 6.29
C LYS A 50 0.54 -8.55 7.68
N SER A 51 0.07 -7.45 8.23
CA SER A 51 0.30 -7.08 9.61
C SER A 51 -1.01 -6.76 10.32
N THR A 52 -1.01 -6.89 11.63
CA THR A 52 -2.11 -6.43 12.48
C THR A 52 -1.75 -5.04 12.96
N TYR A 53 -2.44 -4.02 12.47
CA TYR A 53 -2.19 -2.64 12.87
C TYR A 53 -2.41 -2.47 14.39
N GLY A 54 -1.42 -1.88 15.06
CA GLY A 54 -1.52 -1.55 16.49
C GLY A 54 -1.15 -2.65 17.47
N GLU A 55 -0.83 -3.84 16.99
CA GLU A 55 -0.28 -4.91 17.84
C GLU A 55 1.21 -5.10 17.54
N SER A 56 1.99 -5.37 18.59
CA SER A 56 3.42 -5.75 18.49
C SER A 56 3.59 -7.16 17.90
N THR A 57 2.65 -7.57 17.05
CA THR A 57 2.65 -8.89 16.42
C THR A 57 3.52 -8.88 15.19
N PRO A 58 4.36 -9.89 15.01
CA PRO A 58 5.21 -10.00 13.83
C PRO A 58 4.35 -10.11 12.57
N ILE A 59 4.91 -9.65 11.44
CA ILE A 59 4.38 -9.91 10.10
C ILE A 59 4.07 -11.40 9.98
N THR A 60 2.81 -11.74 9.72
CA THR A 60 2.34 -13.13 9.76
C THR A 60 2.26 -13.76 8.39
N ASP A 61 2.28 -12.95 7.34
CA ASP A 61 2.21 -13.40 5.96
C ASP A 61 2.89 -12.39 5.03
N VAL A 62 3.79 -12.85 4.16
CA VAL A 62 4.49 -12.02 3.16
C VAL A 62 4.34 -12.67 1.80
N ILE A 63 3.85 -11.92 0.82
CA ILE A 63 3.73 -12.34 -0.58
C ILE A 63 4.65 -11.49 -1.41
N LYS A 64 5.66 -12.09 -2.04
CA LYS A 64 6.70 -11.40 -2.80
C LYS A 64 6.61 -11.70 -4.28
N SER A 65 7.00 -10.74 -5.11
CA SER A 65 7.12 -10.91 -6.55
C SER A 65 8.21 -11.92 -6.96
N THR A 66 9.15 -12.19 -6.07
CA THR A 66 10.26 -13.13 -6.26
C THR A 66 9.92 -14.57 -5.84
N ASP A 67 8.79 -14.78 -5.17
CA ASP A 67 8.34 -16.08 -4.69
C ASP A 67 7.41 -16.77 -5.70
N THR A 68 7.09 -18.04 -5.43
CA THR A 68 6.03 -18.73 -6.17
C THR A 68 4.72 -17.99 -5.99
N PRO A 69 3.99 -17.67 -7.08
CA PRO A 69 2.72 -16.96 -7.00
C PRO A 69 1.73 -17.66 -6.07
N ARG A 70 1.12 -16.91 -5.16
CA ARG A 70 0.13 -17.43 -4.22
C ARG A 70 -0.94 -16.39 -3.90
N ASN A 71 -2.04 -16.89 -3.36
CA ASN A 71 -3.19 -16.06 -3.00
C ASN A 71 -2.98 -15.37 -1.65
N PRO A 72 -3.53 -14.18 -1.45
CA PRO A 72 -3.62 -13.56 -0.13
C PRO A 72 -4.67 -14.27 0.72
N ILE A 73 -4.62 -14.04 2.03
CA ILE A 73 -5.61 -14.57 2.98
C ILE A 73 -6.84 -13.65 2.96
N ALA A 74 -8.03 -14.20 2.77
CA ALA A 74 -9.29 -13.46 2.80
C ALA A 74 -9.44 -12.62 4.08
N GLY A 75 -9.83 -11.36 3.94
CA GLY A 75 -9.96 -10.41 5.05
C GLY A 75 -8.63 -9.95 5.65
N GLY A 76 -7.50 -10.41 5.13
CA GLY A 76 -6.17 -9.98 5.57
C GLY A 76 -5.89 -8.53 5.16
N GLU A 77 -5.35 -7.76 6.08
CA GLU A 77 -4.88 -6.39 5.83
C GLU A 77 -3.41 -6.45 5.41
N TYR A 78 -3.12 -5.97 4.21
CA TYR A 78 -1.80 -6.04 3.60
C TYR A 78 -1.21 -4.66 3.34
N TRP A 79 0.05 -4.49 3.68
CA TRP A 79 0.85 -3.31 3.42
C TRP A 79 1.82 -3.56 2.28
N TYR A 80 2.06 -2.54 1.48
CA TYR A 80 2.93 -2.65 0.31
C TYR A 80 4.36 -2.21 0.60
N SER A 81 5.31 -2.97 0.07
CA SER A 81 6.75 -2.71 0.13
C SER A 81 7.38 -2.88 -1.25
N ILE A 82 8.42 -2.14 -1.53
CA ILE A 82 9.16 -2.22 -2.79
C ILE A 82 10.67 -2.09 -2.57
N VAL A 83 11.43 -2.87 -3.31
CA VAL A 83 12.90 -2.80 -3.34
C VAL A 83 13.35 -2.45 -4.75
N LEU A 84 14.17 -1.41 -4.85
CA LEU A 84 14.71 -0.89 -6.10
C LEU A 84 16.23 -0.99 -6.11
N ARG A 85 16.79 -1.17 -7.30
CA ARG A 85 18.22 -1.14 -7.54
C ARG A 85 18.61 -0.05 -8.53
N ALA A 86 19.67 0.71 -8.20
CA ALA A 86 20.28 1.63 -9.13
C ALA A 86 21.08 0.85 -10.18
N LYS A 87 20.86 1.14 -11.46
CA LYS A 87 21.61 0.54 -12.56
C LYS A 87 23.08 0.97 -12.55
N GLU A 88 23.89 0.30 -13.33
CA GLU A 88 25.31 0.63 -13.46
C GLU A 88 25.52 2.13 -13.78
N GLY A 89 26.50 2.75 -13.12
CA GLY A 89 26.80 4.17 -13.24
C GLY A 89 25.85 5.11 -12.47
N TYR A 90 24.98 4.57 -11.60
CA TYR A 90 24.07 5.33 -10.76
C TYR A 90 24.11 4.87 -9.31
N VAL A 91 23.78 5.79 -8.40
CA VAL A 91 23.54 5.55 -6.96
C VAL A 91 22.38 6.41 -6.49
N PHE A 92 21.64 5.94 -5.50
CA PHE A 92 20.63 6.74 -4.81
C PHE A 92 21.28 7.77 -3.88
N SER A 93 20.65 8.93 -3.77
CA SER A 93 20.95 9.92 -2.73
C SER A 93 20.49 9.39 -1.37
N ASP A 94 21.13 9.81 -0.29
CA ASP A 94 20.65 9.54 1.07
C ASP A 94 19.27 10.16 1.34
N ASN A 95 18.88 11.17 0.54
CA ASN A 95 17.60 11.87 0.62
C ASN A 95 16.86 11.75 -0.72
N VAL A 96 16.30 10.58 -0.99
CA VAL A 96 15.47 10.34 -2.19
C VAL A 96 14.08 10.93 -1.98
N THR A 97 13.60 11.71 -2.95
CA THR A 97 12.18 12.05 -3.08
C THR A 97 11.48 10.84 -3.69
N PHE A 98 10.61 10.19 -2.91
CA PHE A 98 9.88 9.02 -3.35
C PHE A 98 8.46 9.39 -3.77
N ILE A 99 8.09 9.07 -5.00
CA ILE A 99 6.76 9.28 -5.57
C ILE A 99 6.18 7.89 -5.89
N CYS A 100 4.97 7.63 -5.44
CA CYS A 100 4.26 6.42 -5.80
C CYS A 100 2.78 6.74 -6.08
N GLU A 101 2.27 6.26 -7.20
CA GLU A 101 0.89 6.54 -7.65
C GLU A 101 0.57 8.05 -7.66
N GLY A 102 1.53 8.88 -8.05
CA GLY A 102 1.41 10.33 -8.11
C GLY A 102 1.47 11.06 -6.76
N LYS A 103 1.60 10.33 -5.65
CA LYS A 103 1.76 10.92 -4.31
C LYS A 103 3.23 10.95 -3.92
N THR A 104 3.68 12.09 -3.42
CA THR A 104 5.05 12.26 -2.90
C THR A 104 5.10 11.86 -1.43
N TYR A 105 6.08 11.05 -1.10
CA TYR A 105 6.40 10.60 0.26
C TYR A 105 7.74 11.20 0.68
N THR A 106 7.80 11.64 1.93
CA THR A 106 9.02 12.13 2.57
C THR A 106 9.51 11.12 3.59
N ALA A 107 10.71 11.29 4.12
CA ALA A 107 11.25 10.46 5.20
C ALA A 107 10.35 10.43 6.45
N GLN A 108 9.46 11.42 6.63
CA GLN A 108 8.50 11.46 7.73
C GLN A 108 7.16 10.75 7.40
N THR A 109 6.90 10.49 6.14
CA THR A 109 5.61 9.93 5.67
C THR A 109 5.74 8.55 5.02
N ALA A 110 6.96 8.07 4.85
CA ALA A 110 7.26 6.74 4.36
C ALA A 110 8.48 6.18 5.07
N ASN A 111 8.43 4.90 5.38
CA ASN A 111 9.59 4.16 5.83
C ASN A 111 10.47 3.89 4.61
N THR A 112 11.60 4.56 4.51
CA THR A 112 12.54 4.40 3.40
C THR A 112 13.96 4.21 3.91
N SER A 113 14.76 3.47 3.16
CA SER A 113 16.19 3.33 3.42
C SER A 113 16.99 3.25 2.12
N VAL A 114 18.22 3.73 2.19
CA VAL A 114 19.24 3.54 1.14
C VAL A 114 20.36 2.70 1.73
N SER A 115 20.74 1.66 1.05
CA SER A 115 21.77 0.71 1.50
C SER A 115 22.70 0.31 0.34
N ASP A 116 23.65 -0.59 0.63
CA ASP A 116 24.57 -1.12 -0.36
C ASP A 116 25.31 -0.01 -1.12
N ASN A 117 25.91 0.94 -0.36
CA ASN A 117 26.62 2.10 -0.89
C ASN A 117 25.79 2.91 -1.92
N GLY A 118 24.51 3.08 -1.67
CA GLY A 118 23.60 3.79 -2.55
C GLY A 118 23.06 2.97 -3.72
N LYS A 119 23.28 1.68 -3.76
CA LYS A 119 22.79 0.81 -4.86
C LYS A 119 21.37 0.32 -4.65
N THR A 120 20.89 0.24 -3.41
CA THR A 120 19.57 -0.28 -3.08
C THR A 120 18.73 0.77 -2.37
N PHE A 121 17.50 0.97 -2.81
CA PHE A 121 16.47 1.78 -2.16
C PHE A 121 15.30 0.89 -1.79
N THR A 122 14.85 0.98 -0.56
CA THR A 122 13.69 0.23 -0.07
C THR A 122 12.67 1.22 0.51
N ALA A 123 11.39 1.01 0.18
CA ALA A 123 10.27 1.69 0.80
C ALA A 123 9.24 0.65 1.27
N TRP A 124 8.72 0.81 2.50
CA TRP A 124 7.75 -0.12 3.08
C TRP A 124 6.66 0.61 3.84
N GLU A 125 5.47 0.01 3.91
CA GLU A 125 4.31 0.51 4.65
C GLU A 125 3.94 1.97 4.32
N PHE A 126 4.12 2.39 3.08
CA PHE A 126 3.90 3.77 2.67
C PHE A 126 2.55 4.02 1.99
N LEU A 127 1.92 3.00 1.42
CA LEU A 127 0.55 3.06 0.93
C LEU A 127 -0.42 2.72 2.07
N LEU A 128 -1.66 3.21 1.96
CA LEU A 128 -2.72 2.70 2.82
C LEU A 128 -2.87 1.20 2.61
N PRO A 129 -3.14 0.43 3.68
CA PRO A 129 -3.29 -1.01 3.57
C PRO A 129 -4.47 -1.38 2.67
N VAL A 130 -4.36 -2.55 2.07
CA VAL A 130 -5.43 -3.15 1.25
C VAL A 130 -5.95 -4.38 1.97
N ILE A 131 -7.27 -4.46 2.12
CA ILE A 131 -7.93 -5.66 2.63
C ILE A 131 -8.16 -6.61 1.47
N ALA A 132 -7.64 -7.83 1.58
CA ALA A 132 -7.86 -8.85 0.57
C ALA A 132 -9.33 -9.32 0.58
N SER A 133 -10.01 -9.23 -0.58
CA SER A 133 -11.38 -9.73 -0.72
C SER A 133 -11.43 -11.25 -0.60
N ASP A 134 -12.58 -11.81 -0.29
CA ASP A 134 -12.83 -13.24 -0.24
C ASP A 134 -13.21 -13.81 -1.61
N GLY A 135 -13.25 -12.97 -2.64
CA GLY A 135 -13.64 -13.33 -4.01
C GLY A 135 -15.15 -13.52 -4.18
N ALA A 136 -15.95 -13.32 -3.13
CA ALA A 136 -17.38 -13.15 -3.30
C ALA A 136 -17.64 -11.83 -4.03
N ASP A 137 -18.63 -11.80 -4.90
CA ASP A 137 -19.08 -10.54 -5.50
C ASP A 137 -19.45 -9.61 -4.34
N ASP A 138 -18.61 -8.59 -4.11
CA ASP A 138 -18.90 -7.57 -3.12
C ASP A 138 -20.24 -6.94 -3.52
N THR A 139 -21.28 -7.28 -2.78
CA THR A 139 -22.59 -6.66 -2.99
C THR A 139 -22.42 -5.19 -2.68
N VAL A 140 -22.38 -4.36 -3.71
CA VAL A 140 -22.27 -2.92 -3.55
C VAL A 140 -23.50 -2.47 -2.77
N ILE A 141 -23.32 -2.06 -1.53
CA ILE A 141 -24.40 -1.44 -0.74
C ILE A 141 -24.74 -0.12 -1.44
N LYS A 142 -25.81 -0.15 -2.23
CA LYS A 142 -26.25 1.02 -3.01
C LYS A 142 -27.07 2.00 -2.17
N ASP A 143 -27.71 1.49 -1.13
CA ASP A 143 -28.59 2.28 -0.26
C ASP A 143 -28.31 1.95 1.20
N VAL A 144 -28.11 2.97 2.01
CA VAL A 144 -28.01 2.88 3.46
C VAL A 144 -29.15 3.69 4.05
N GLU A 145 -30.13 3.02 4.64
CA GLU A 145 -31.18 3.70 5.38
C GLU A 145 -30.73 3.90 6.84
N VAL A 146 -30.63 5.14 7.26
CA VAL A 146 -30.37 5.49 8.66
C VAL A 146 -31.69 5.74 9.34
N ILE A 147 -32.16 4.79 10.15
CA ILE A 147 -33.36 4.91 10.92
C ILE A 147 -33.03 5.53 12.28
N SER A 148 -33.45 6.76 12.51
CA SER A 148 -33.37 7.39 13.82
C SER A 148 -34.55 6.93 14.68
N ALA A 149 -34.27 6.32 15.83
CA ALA A 149 -35.27 5.74 16.68
C ALA A 149 -36.07 6.81 17.49
N THR A 150 -35.54 8.02 17.66
CA THR A 150 -36.19 9.06 18.45
C THR A 150 -35.89 10.44 17.90
N LEU A 151 -36.89 11.14 17.45
CA LEU A 151 -36.82 12.52 16.96
C LEU A 151 -37.26 13.56 17.99
N SER A 152 -37.72 13.15 19.18
CA SER A 152 -38.14 14.01 20.24
C SER A 152 -37.75 13.46 21.61
N TYR A 153 -37.40 14.34 22.52
CA TYR A 153 -37.09 14.06 23.92
C TYR A 153 -38.00 14.91 24.83
N ASP A 154 -38.46 14.33 25.89
CA ASP A 154 -39.16 15.11 26.95
C ASP A 154 -38.09 15.86 27.78
N ALA A 155 -38.52 16.98 28.36
CA ALA A 155 -37.63 17.79 29.19
C ALA A 155 -37.16 16.99 30.42
N GLY A 156 -35.87 16.68 30.46
CA GLY A 156 -35.24 15.87 31.50
C GLY A 156 -34.67 14.54 31.04
N ASP A 157 -34.94 14.11 29.79
CA ASP A 157 -34.38 12.90 29.25
C ASP A 157 -32.89 13.08 28.85
N THR A 158 -32.11 12.06 29.12
CA THR A 158 -30.72 12.00 28.59
C THR A 158 -30.76 11.47 27.16
N PRO A 159 -30.30 12.23 26.16
CA PRO A 159 -30.28 11.75 24.78
C PRO A 159 -29.44 10.51 24.65
N VAL A 160 -30.02 9.38 24.26
CA VAL A 160 -29.29 8.18 23.85
C VAL A 160 -29.39 8.03 22.33
N SER A 161 -28.29 8.18 21.65
CA SER A 161 -28.22 7.99 20.20
C SER A 161 -27.92 6.54 19.90
N TYR A 162 -28.91 5.82 19.38
CA TYR A 162 -28.69 4.49 18.79
C TYR A 162 -28.76 4.61 17.27
N THR A 163 -27.63 4.50 16.62
CA THR A 163 -27.58 4.34 15.16
C THR A 163 -27.48 2.86 14.83
N HIS A 164 -28.57 2.28 14.32
CA HIS A 164 -28.51 0.95 13.73
C HIS A 164 -28.36 1.09 12.21
N LEU A 165 -27.21 0.68 11.70
CA LEU A 165 -27.02 0.47 10.28
C LEU A 165 -27.59 -0.91 9.92
N ARG A 166 -28.64 -0.97 9.10
CA ARG A 166 -29.08 -2.19 8.45
C ARG A 166 -28.66 -2.11 6.98
N ALA A 167 -27.85 -3.05 6.56
CA ALA A 167 -27.66 -3.34 5.15
C ALA A 167 -28.81 -4.23 4.67
N HIS A 168 -29.49 -3.85 3.61
CA HIS A 168 -30.43 -4.70 2.91
C HIS A 168 -29.70 -5.33 1.74
N GLU A 169 -29.71 -6.67 1.70
CA GLU A 169 -29.25 -7.45 0.56
C GLU A 169 -30.26 -7.35 -0.60
#